data_ee6a323919405845f80657370f7ccd3c
#
_entry.id   ee6a323919405845f80657370f7ccd3c
#
_cell.length_a   1.000
_cell.length_b   1.000
_cell.length_c   1.000
_cell.angle_alpha   90.00
_cell.angle_beta   90.00
_cell.angle_gamma   90.00
#
_symmetry.space_group_name_H-M   'P 1'
#
loop_
_entity.id
_entity.type
_entity.pdbx_description
1 polymer ?
#
loop_
_entity_poly.entity_id
_entity_poly.type
_entity_poly.pdbx_seq_one_letter_code
_entity_poly.pdbx_strand_id
1 'polypeptide(L)'
;IKQGEDSFEELKFNGIKSAENYHSIVAAIAARLQIGTTPGNPILLNQYEQAQTELAEVGAQGQSLVDVGNQIALYSTRVSYLLEQARSAKKLRGAVDEDHRNLSSFQDTLKRRNVDVLRTLEDLNETVRRRDIFLAAERRRLTQLATAISVGESFGLGLGALGSLPAVNNNENTELERRSESITVSPNPIAIFRIDEQENYEQNLFGAISATLDKEPKS
;
A
#
# COMPACT_ATOMS: atom_id res chain seq x y z
N ILE A 1 3.09 -3.07 17.30
CA ILE A 1 3.62 -2.00 16.42
C ILE A 1 4.89 -2.52 15.76
N LYS A 2 5.97 -2.76 16.50
CA LYS A 2 7.25 -3.19 15.95
C LYS A 2 7.13 -4.39 15.00
N GLN A 3 6.37 -5.40 15.36
CA GLN A 3 6.13 -6.57 14.50
C GLN A 3 5.46 -6.19 13.16
N GLY A 4 4.51 -5.25 13.17
CA GLY A 4 3.87 -4.76 11.93
C GLY A 4 4.84 -3.95 11.07
N GLU A 5 5.69 -3.13 11.68
CA GLU A 5 6.74 -2.38 11.01
C GLU A 5 7.77 -3.33 10.37
N ASP A 6 8.24 -4.33 11.13
CA ASP A 6 9.20 -5.33 10.64
C ASP A 6 8.60 -6.15 9.46
N SER A 7 7.33 -6.57 9.57
CA SER A 7 6.63 -7.28 8.49
C SER A 7 6.43 -6.41 7.25
N PHE A 8 6.16 -5.11 7.42
CA PHE A 8 6.05 -4.18 6.30
C PHE A 8 7.38 -4.00 5.56
N GLU A 9 8.48 -3.81 6.28
CA GLU A 9 9.82 -3.68 5.67
C GLU A 9 10.25 -4.97 4.96
N GLU A 10 9.94 -6.13 5.52
CA GLU A 10 10.18 -7.42 4.86
C GLU A 10 9.41 -7.57 3.55
N LEU A 11 8.11 -7.25 3.53
CA LEU A 11 7.29 -7.29 2.33
C LEU A 11 7.78 -6.30 1.26
N LYS A 12 8.17 -5.10 1.68
CA LYS A 12 8.74 -4.07 0.80
C LYS A 12 10.05 -4.54 0.17
N PHE A 13 10.94 -5.12 0.96
CA PHE A 13 12.20 -5.67 0.47
C PHE A 13 11.99 -6.82 -0.53
N ASN A 14 11.10 -7.77 -0.21
CA ASN A 14 10.78 -8.89 -1.09
C ASN A 14 10.14 -8.41 -2.40
N GLY A 15 9.27 -7.39 -2.35
CA GLY A 15 8.68 -6.78 -3.54
C GLY A 15 9.69 -6.12 -4.45
N ILE A 16 10.66 -5.40 -3.89
CA ILE A 16 11.76 -4.79 -4.65
C ILE A 16 12.59 -5.89 -5.32
N LYS A 17 12.96 -6.94 -4.59
CA LYS A 17 13.75 -8.04 -5.11
C LYS A 17 13.08 -8.77 -6.28
N SER A 18 11.79 -9.09 -6.17
CA SER A 18 11.03 -9.70 -7.27
C SER A 18 10.91 -8.76 -8.47
N ALA A 19 10.75 -7.45 -8.26
CA ALA A 19 10.74 -6.46 -9.33
C ALA A 19 12.10 -6.35 -10.03
N GLU A 20 13.21 -6.40 -9.31
CA GLU A 20 14.57 -6.42 -9.86
C GLU A 20 14.82 -7.68 -10.69
N ASN A 21 14.44 -8.86 -10.20
CA ASN A 21 14.51 -10.11 -10.94
C ASN A 21 13.71 -10.04 -12.23
N TYR A 22 12.45 -9.56 -12.14
CA TYR A 22 11.59 -9.33 -13.30
C TYR A 22 12.27 -8.44 -14.34
N HIS A 23 12.80 -7.29 -13.95
CA HIS A 23 13.46 -6.36 -14.87
C HIS A 23 14.71 -6.97 -15.50
N SER A 24 15.50 -7.74 -14.76
CA SER A 24 16.67 -8.45 -15.28
C SER A 24 16.27 -9.44 -16.39
N ILE A 25 15.23 -10.23 -16.16
CA ILE A 25 14.74 -11.21 -17.13
C ILE A 25 14.20 -10.49 -18.38
N VAL A 26 13.37 -9.46 -18.21
CA VAL A 26 12.81 -8.67 -19.32
C VAL A 26 13.91 -8.00 -20.14
N ALA A 27 14.95 -7.48 -19.50
CA ALA A 27 16.09 -6.89 -20.18
C ALA A 27 16.86 -7.94 -21.01
N ALA A 28 17.06 -9.15 -20.49
CA ALA A 28 17.69 -10.24 -21.21
C ALA A 28 16.89 -10.67 -22.46
N ILE A 29 15.56 -10.77 -22.33
CA ILE A 29 14.66 -11.06 -23.47
C ILE A 29 14.76 -9.94 -24.51
N ALA A 30 14.65 -8.68 -24.08
CA ALA A 30 14.68 -7.52 -24.97
C ALA A 30 16.01 -7.44 -25.74
N ALA A 31 17.14 -7.68 -25.07
CA ALA A 31 18.45 -7.70 -25.72
C ALA A 31 18.55 -8.78 -26.80
N ARG A 32 17.99 -9.97 -26.58
CA ARG A 32 17.96 -11.04 -27.59
C ARG A 32 17.06 -10.71 -28.78
N LEU A 33 15.89 -10.14 -28.52
CA LEU A 33 14.96 -9.74 -29.57
C LEU A 33 15.51 -8.61 -30.46
N GLN A 34 16.39 -7.76 -29.92
CA GLN A 34 17.07 -6.70 -30.72
C GLN A 34 18.06 -7.27 -31.72
N ILE A 35 18.72 -8.36 -31.36
CA ILE A 35 19.65 -9.06 -32.28
C ILE A 35 18.88 -9.87 -33.32
N GLY A 36 17.64 -10.23 -33.03
CA GLY A 36 16.81 -11.17 -33.78
C GLY A 36 17.03 -12.62 -33.31
N THR A 37 15.96 -13.39 -33.37
CA THR A 37 15.96 -14.81 -32.97
C THR A 37 14.92 -15.58 -33.79
N THR A 38 14.93 -16.90 -33.65
CA THR A 38 13.87 -17.71 -34.29
C THR A 38 12.51 -17.40 -33.65
N PRO A 39 11.43 -17.27 -34.44
CA PRO A 39 10.08 -17.10 -33.95
C PRO A 39 9.74 -18.20 -32.93
N GLY A 40 9.15 -17.80 -31.80
CA GLY A 40 8.79 -18.76 -30.74
C GLY A 40 9.97 -19.46 -30.07
N ASN A 41 11.14 -18.80 -29.98
CA ASN A 41 12.35 -19.38 -29.37
C ASN A 41 12.05 -19.93 -27.95
N PRO A 42 12.30 -21.24 -27.69
CA PRO A 42 11.94 -21.86 -26.40
C PRO A 42 12.70 -21.28 -25.21
N ILE A 43 13.90 -20.74 -25.42
CA ILE A 43 14.66 -20.08 -24.33
C ILE A 43 13.94 -18.80 -23.93
N LEU A 44 13.47 -18.01 -24.90
CA LEU A 44 12.73 -16.77 -24.62
C LEU A 44 11.36 -17.04 -24.02
N LEU A 45 10.69 -18.11 -24.43
CA LEU A 45 9.42 -18.55 -23.82
C LEU A 45 9.61 -18.90 -22.35
N ASN A 46 10.65 -19.67 -22.01
CA ASN A 46 10.96 -20.00 -20.61
C ASN A 46 11.30 -18.74 -19.80
N GLN A 47 12.09 -17.84 -20.34
CA GLN A 47 12.39 -16.55 -19.67
C GLN A 47 11.12 -15.72 -19.49
N TYR A 48 10.21 -15.73 -20.46
CA TYR A 48 8.92 -15.04 -20.37
C TYR A 48 8.05 -15.62 -19.23
N GLU A 49 7.96 -16.94 -19.10
CA GLU A 49 7.28 -17.60 -17.99
C GLU A 49 7.88 -17.23 -16.63
N GLN A 50 9.21 -17.18 -16.55
CA GLN A 50 9.91 -16.70 -15.34
C GLN A 50 9.55 -15.25 -15.02
N ALA A 51 9.54 -14.35 -16.03
CA ALA A 51 9.12 -12.97 -15.83
C ALA A 51 7.66 -12.85 -15.37
N GLN A 52 6.76 -13.68 -15.90
CA GLN A 52 5.37 -13.75 -15.43
C GLN A 52 5.29 -14.18 -13.96
N THR A 53 6.10 -15.15 -13.56
CA THR A 53 6.14 -15.65 -12.17
C THR A 53 6.62 -14.56 -11.21
N GLU A 54 7.72 -13.86 -11.53
CA GLU A 54 8.22 -12.75 -10.71
C GLU A 54 7.20 -11.60 -10.60
N LEU A 55 6.53 -11.26 -11.71
CA LEU A 55 5.49 -10.23 -11.69
C LEU A 55 4.25 -10.66 -10.89
N ALA A 56 3.89 -11.94 -10.94
CA ALA A 56 2.81 -12.50 -10.12
C ALA A 56 3.15 -12.47 -8.63
N GLU A 57 4.42 -12.72 -8.28
CA GLU A 57 4.89 -12.63 -6.89
C GLU A 57 4.77 -11.20 -6.35
N VAL A 58 5.19 -10.19 -7.11
CA VAL A 58 4.95 -8.79 -6.76
C VAL A 58 3.44 -8.50 -6.54
N GLY A 59 2.59 -9.12 -7.35
CA GLY A 59 1.13 -9.02 -7.23
C GLY A 59 0.60 -9.66 -5.93
N ALA A 60 1.05 -10.88 -5.63
CA ALA A 60 0.60 -11.65 -4.47
C ALA A 60 0.90 -10.97 -3.13
N GLN A 61 2.02 -10.28 -3.03
CA GLN A 61 2.40 -9.52 -1.83
C GLN A 61 1.41 -8.39 -1.48
N GLY A 62 0.55 -8.02 -2.43
CA GLY A 62 -0.42 -6.95 -2.23
C GLY A 62 -1.43 -7.23 -1.14
N GLN A 63 -1.94 -8.43 -1.06
CA GLN A 63 -2.87 -8.81 0.00
C GLN A 63 -2.19 -8.77 1.37
N SER A 64 -0.96 -9.26 1.45
CA SER A 64 -0.17 -9.22 2.69
C SER A 64 0.09 -7.78 3.16
N LEU A 65 0.33 -6.84 2.23
CA LEU A 65 0.47 -5.41 2.57
C LEU A 65 -0.84 -4.84 3.13
N VAL A 66 -1.99 -5.20 2.56
CA VAL A 66 -3.30 -4.79 3.09
C VAL A 66 -3.51 -5.34 4.49
N ASP A 67 -3.19 -6.61 4.73
CA ASP A 67 -3.35 -7.25 6.04
C ASP A 67 -2.46 -6.59 7.11
N VAL A 68 -1.21 -6.29 6.77
CA VAL A 68 -0.30 -5.53 7.64
C VAL A 68 -0.82 -4.12 7.89
N GLY A 69 -1.35 -3.44 6.86
CA GLY A 69 -1.96 -2.12 7.00
C GLY A 69 -3.13 -2.11 7.99
N ASN A 70 -4.01 -3.10 7.90
CA ASN A 70 -5.12 -3.29 8.84
C ASN A 70 -4.63 -3.51 10.28
N GLN A 71 -3.58 -4.30 10.48
CA GLN A 71 -2.98 -4.49 11.80
C GLN A 71 -2.40 -3.20 12.36
N ILE A 72 -1.67 -2.43 11.54
CA ILE A 72 -1.09 -1.15 11.96
C ILE A 72 -2.19 -0.14 12.29
N ALA A 73 -3.30 -0.10 11.52
CA ALA A 73 -4.45 0.74 11.81
C ALA A 73 -5.11 0.40 13.16
N LEU A 74 -5.23 -0.89 13.48
CA LEU A 74 -5.70 -1.32 14.81
C LEU A 74 -4.77 -0.86 15.94
N TYR A 75 -3.47 -0.83 15.71
CA TYR A 75 -2.53 -0.28 16.69
C TYR A 75 -2.72 1.24 16.88
N SER A 76 -2.99 2.00 15.80
CA SER A 76 -3.30 3.42 15.88
C SER A 76 -4.50 3.68 16.80
N THR A 77 -5.59 2.94 16.59
CA THR A 77 -6.78 3.01 17.42
C THR A 77 -6.48 2.71 18.91
N ARG A 78 -5.68 1.68 19.18
CA ARG A 78 -5.26 1.35 20.56
C ARG A 78 -4.42 2.43 21.19
N VAL A 79 -3.50 3.04 20.44
CA VAL A 79 -2.67 4.15 20.95
C VAL A 79 -3.53 5.36 21.27
N SER A 80 -4.50 5.70 20.42
CA SER A 80 -5.44 6.80 20.64
C SER A 80 -6.29 6.56 21.89
N TYR A 81 -6.82 5.35 22.06
CA TYR A 81 -7.54 4.96 23.27
C TYR A 81 -6.69 5.10 24.53
N LEU A 82 -5.45 4.59 24.53
CA LEU A 82 -4.54 4.70 25.66
C LEU A 82 -4.17 6.16 25.99
N LEU A 83 -4.05 7.00 24.97
CA LEU A 83 -3.84 8.44 25.16
C LEU A 83 -5.00 9.08 25.92
N GLU A 84 -6.23 8.74 25.56
CA GLU A 84 -7.41 9.28 26.24
C GLU A 84 -7.53 8.74 27.66
N GLN A 85 -7.27 7.45 27.88
CA GLN A 85 -7.20 6.86 29.22
C GLN A 85 -6.17 7.55 30.11
N ALA A 86 -4.97 7.81 29.57
CA ALA A 86 -3.92 8.52 30.30
C ALA A 86 -4.30 9.98 30.62
N ARG A 87 -5.05 10.66 29.71
CA ARG A 87 -5.60 11.98 29.96
C ARG A 87 -6.64 11.98 31.08
N SER A 88 -7.54 11.01 31.04
CA SER A 88 -8.58 10.84 32.05
C SER A 88 -8.00 10.49 33.42
N ALA A 89 -7.03 9.58 33.47
CA ALA A 89 -6.33 9.23 34.69
C ALA A 89 -5.63 10.43 35.38
N LYS A 90 -5.06 11.33 34.54
CA LYS A 90 -4.41 12.54 35.04
C LYS A 90 -5.38 13.53 35.71
N LYS A 91 -6.69 13.46 35.43
CA LYS A 91 -7.72 14.31 36.02
C LYS A 91 -8.25 13.77 37.35
N LEU A 92 -7.90 12.55 37.73
CA LEU A 92 -8.36 11.94 38.96
C LEU A 92 -7.80 12.68 40.22
N ARG A 93 -8.68 13.00 41.17
CA ARG A 93 -8.28 13.59 42.43
C ARG A 93 -7.62 12.51 43.31
N GLY A 94 -6.47 12.81 43.88
CA GLY A 94 -5.76 11.93 44.80
C GLY A 94 -4.53 11.22 44.23
N ALA A 95 -4.18 11.48 42.95
CA ALA A 95 -2.91 11.03 42.40
C ALA A 95 -1.73 11.83 43.00
N VAL A 96 -0.65 11.16 43.31
CA VAL A 96 0.57 11.75 43.85
C VAL A 96 1.35 12.42 42.71
N ASP A 97 2.21 13.40 43.03
CA ASP A 97 3.04 14.11 42.04
C ASP A 97 3.89 13.18 41.17
N GLU A 98 4.29 12.04 41.66
CA GLU A 98 5.02 11.01 40.95
C GLU A 98 4.16 10.35 39.85
N ASP A 99 2.90 10.04 40.19
CA ASP A 99 1.93 9.46 39.24
C ASP A 99 1.67 10.43 38.07
N HIS A 100 1.55 11.73 38.36
CA HIS A 100 1.38 12.76 37.34
C HIS A 100 2.59 12.87 36.41
N ARG A 101 3.81 12.72 36.93
CA ARG A 101 5.03 12.69 36.12
C ARG A 101 5.10 11.45 35.24
N ASN A 102 4.81 10.29 35.80
CA ASN A 102 4.79 9.01 35.07
C ASN A 102 3.74 9.01 33.97
N LEU A 103 2.52 9.49 34.25
CA LEU A 103 1.46 9.64 33.25
C LEU A 103 1.84 10.62 32.15
N SER A 104 2.53 11.71 32.46
CA SER A 104 3.00 12.67 31.47
C SER A 104 4.05 12.06 30.55
N SER A 105 5.05 11.36 31.09
CA SER A 105 6.06 10.64 30.33
C SER A 105 5.44 9.55 29.43
N PHE A 106 4.45 8.84 29.95
CA PHE A 106 3.70 7.84 29.20
C PHE A 106 2.90 8.47 28.04
N GLN A 107 2.21 9.58 28.29
CA GLN A 107 1.51 10.32 27.24
C GLN A 107 2.45 10.78 26.12
N ASP A 108 3.63 11.28 26.46
CA ASP A 108 4.60 11.75 25.46
C ASP A 108 5.18 10.60 24.65
N THR A 109 5.32 9.42 25.27
CA THR A 109 5.70 8.20 24.57
C THR A 109 4.60 7.75 23.61
N LEU A 110 3.34 7.75 24.06
CA LEU A 110 2.21 7.39 23.20
C LEU A 110 2.02 8.35 22.02
N LYS A 111 2.19 9.67 22.22
CA LYS A 111 2.14 10.66 21.14
C LYS A 111 3.20 10.39 20.08
N ARG A 112 4.45 10.12 20.50
CA ARG A 112 5.52 9.75 19.55
C ARG A 112 5.16 8.49 18.78
N ARG A 113 4.68 7.45 19.47
CA ARG A 113 4.24 6.20 18.82
C ARG A 113 3.08 6.40 17.86
N ASN A 114 2.16 7.31 18.16
CA ASN A 114 1.08 7.64 17.24
C ASN A 114 1.60 8.27 15.95
N VAL A 115 2.57 9.18 16.05
CA VAL A 115 3.21 9.79 14.87
C VAL A 115 3.94 8.73 14.03
N ASP A 116 4.68 7.81 14.67
CA ASP A 116 5.39 6.73 13.99
C ASP A 116 4.40 5.83 13.22
N VAL A 117 3.31 5.42 13.87
CA VAL A 117 2.26 4.60 13.24
C VAL A 117 1.63 5.28 12.04
N LEU A 118 1.28 6.56 12.15
CA LEU A 118 0.69 7.31 11.04
C LEU A 118 1.65 7.41 9.85
N ARG A 119 2.94 7.64 10.11
CA ARG A 119 3.97 7.67 9.06
C ARG A 119 4.12 6.32 8.37
N THR A 120 4.13 5.23 9.13
CA THR A 120 4.20 3.87 8.56
C THR A 120 2.97 3.55 7.70
N LEU A 121 1.77 3.98 8.12
CA LEU A 121 0.56 3.84 7.31
C LEU A 121 0.63 4.63 6.00
N GLU A 122 1.18 5.84 6.03
CA GLU A 122 1.37 6.67 4.84
C GLU A 122 2.36 6.01 3.86
N ASP A 123 3.52 5.54 4.34
CA ASP A 123 4.51 4.83 3.52
C ASP A 123 3.95 3.53 2.94
N LEU A 124 3.15 2.79 3.72
CA LEU A 124 2.48 1.59 3.25
C LEU A 124 1.48 1.90 2.14
N ASN A 125 0.64 2.93 2.29
CA ASN A 125 -0.32 3.35 1.26
C ASN A 125 0.40 3.76 -0.04
N GLU A 126 1.48 4.52 0.07
CA GLU A 126 2.28 4.92 -1.09
C GLU A 126 2.94 3.70 -1.75
N THR A 127 3.42 2.73 -0.97
CA THR A 127 4.01 1.48 -1.47
C THR A 127 2.98 0.66 -2.25
N VAL A 128 1.75 0.52 -1.74
CA VAL A 128 0.65 -0.16 -2.43
C VAL A 128 0.32 0.53 -3.74
N ARG A 129 0.20 1.85 -3.73
CA ARG A 129 -0.11 2.64 -4.93
C ARG A 129 0.98 2.49 -6.01
N ARG A 130 2.25 2.62 -5.64
CA ARG A 130 3.39 2.45 -6.57
C ARG A 130 3.40 1.05 -7.17
N ARG A 131 3.16 0.02 -6.35
CA ARG A 131 3.06 -1.37 -6.82
C ARG A 131 1.93 -1.52 -7.85
N ASP A 132 0.75 -0.96 -7.62
CA ASP A 132 -0.38 -1.11 -8.52
C ASP A 132 -0.12 -0.44 -9.88
N ILE A 133 0.50 0.74 -9.87
CA ILE A 133 0.95 1.42 -11.09
C ILE A 133 1.98 0.58 -11.84
N PHE A 134 2.97 0.04 -11.11
CA PHE A 134 4.00 -0.83 -11.66
C PHE A 134 3.38 -2.08 -12.31
N LEU A 135 2.51 -2.81 -11.61
CA LEU A 135 1.85 -4.00 -12.13
C LEU A 135 1.03 -3.70 -13.40
N ALA A 136 0.31 -2.58 -13.42
CA ALA A 136 -0.48 -2.18 -14.58
C ALA A 136 0.40 -1.86 -15.80
N ALA A 137 1.55 -1.23 -15.60
CA ALA A 137 2.50 -0.92 -16.65
C ALA A 137 3.19 -2.18 -17.19
N GLU A 138 3.70 -3.03 -16.28
CA GLU A 138 4.50 -4.18 -16.66
C GLU A 138 3.67 -5.32 -17.25
N ARG A 139 2.39 -5.47 -16.88
CA ARG A 139 1.47 -6.40 -17.57
C ARG A 139 1.28 -6.04 -19.04
N ARG A 140 1.15 -4.74 -19.35
CA ARG A 140 1.08 -4.27 -20.75
C ARG A 140 2.39 -4.55 -21.49
N ARG A 141 3.53 -4.32 -20.83
CA ARG A 141 4.85 -4.60 -21.38
C ARG A 141 5.04 -6.09 -21.68
N LEU A 142 4.62 -6.98 -20.76
CA LEU A 142 4.66 -8.44 -21.00
C LEU A 142 3.82 -8.85 -22.21
N THR A 143 2.64 -8.26 -22.41
CA THR A 143 1.82 -8.54 -23.61
C THR A 143 2.54 -8.16 -24.90
N GLN A 144 3.21 -7.01 -24.94
CA GLN A 144 4.02 -6.59 -26.07
C GLN A 144 5.22 -7.51 -26.29
N LEU A 145 5.85 -7.94 -25.19
CA LEU A 145 6.99 -8.84 -25.24
C LEU A 145 6.61 -10.23 -25.77
N ALA A 146 5.43 -10.76 -25.39
CA ALA A 146 4.89 -12.00 -25.94
C ALA A 146 4.74 -11.95 -27.47
N THR A 147 4.23 -10.84 -27.99
CA THR A 147 4.11 -10.61 -29.44
C THR A 147 5.48 -10.56 -30.10
N ALA A 148 6.44 -9.86 -29.52
CA ALA A 148 7.80 -9.77 -30.06
C ALA A 148 8.51 -11.15 -30.07
N ILE A 149 8.32 -11.97 -29.05
CA ILE A 149 8.86 -13.34 -28.97
C ILE A 149 8.22 -14.22 -30.07
N SER A 150 6.92 -14.08 -30.33
CA SER A 150 6.23 -14.87 -31.35
C SER A 150 6.74 -14.56 -32.78
N VAL A 151 7.18 -13.34 -33.02
CA VAL A 151 7.76 -12.90 -34.31
C VAL A 151 9.26 -13.17 -34.37
N GLY A 152 9.96 -13.18 -33.24
CA GLY A 152 11.42 -13.34 -33.17
C GLY A 152 12.20 -12.05 -33.28
N GLU A 153 11.52 -10.90 -33.34
CA GLU A 153 12.12 -9.57 -33.46
C GLU A 153 11.32 -8.53 -32.66
N SER A 154 12.01 -7.50 -32.18
CA SER A 154 11.37 -6.34 -31.56
C SER A 154 11.10 -5.26 -32.61
N PHE A 155 10.01 -5.38 -33.34
CA PHE A 155 9.62 -4.36 -34.33
C PHE A 155 9.29 -3.03 -33.62
N GLY A 156 10.08 -2.00 -33.92
CA GLY A 156 9.81 -0.63 -33.49
C GLY A 156 10.03 -0.34 -31.99
N LEU A 157 10.41 -1.33 -31.23
CA LEU A 157 10.73 -1.16 -29.81
C LEU A 157 12.24 -0.99 -29.62
N GLY A 158 12.81 0.10 -30.11
CA GLY A 158 14.14 0.52 -29.66
C GLY A 158 14.15 0.66 -28.12
N LEU A 159 15.30 0.44 -27.48
CA LEU A 159 15.47 0.62 -26.02
C LEU A 159 14.87 1.94 -25.50
N GLY A 160 14.81 2.99 -26.35
CA GLY A 160 14.15 4.26 -26.06
C GLY A 160 12.63 4.20 -26.02
N ALA A 161 11.99 3.30 -26.77
CA ALA A 161 10.53 3.15 -26.77
C ALA A 161 10.02 2.31 -25.57
N LEU A 162 10.89 1.48 -24.98
CA LEU A 162 10.60 0.76 -23.75
C LEU A 162 10.63 1.66 -22.51
N GLY A 163 11.20 2.86 -22.61
CA GLY A 163 11.27 3.85 -21.55
C GLY A 163 10.46 5.13 -21.79
N SER A 164 9.96 5.34 -23.00
CA SER A 164 9.08 6.47 -23.28
C SER A 164 7.62 6.06 -23.00
N LEU A 165 7.07 6.58 -21.91
CA LEU A 165 5.63 6.80 -21.84
C LEU A 165 5.21 7.49 -23.15
N PRO A 166 4.10 7.10 -23.81
CA PRO A 166 3.62 7.84 -24.95
C PRO A 166 3.51 9.31 -24.53
N ALA A 167 4.20 10.19 -25.24
CA ALA A 167 4.02 11.62 -25.05
C ALA A 167 2.53 11.89 -25.21
N VAL A 168 1.90 12.31 -24.13
CA VAL A 168 0.49 12.72 -24.13
C VAL A 168 0.43 13.88 -25.12
N ASN A 169 -0.18 13.62 -26.27
CA ASN A 169 -0.45 14.65 -27.25
C ASN A 169 -1.39 15.66 -26.58
N ASN A 170 -0.92 16.85 -26.28
CA ASN A 170 -1.62 17.89 -25.52
C ASN A 170 -2.95 18.36 -26.17
N ASN A 171 -3.38 17.76 -27.26
CA ASN A 171 -4.65 18.07 -27.92
C ASN A 171 -5.85 17.21 -27.46
N GLU A 172 -5.62 16.17 -26.63
CA GLU A 172 -6.70 15.34 -26.07
C GLU A 172 -7.03 15.66 -24.60
N ASN A 173 -6.36 16.63 -24.00
CA ASN A 173 -6.54 16.98 -22.59
C ASN A 173 -7.97 17.48 -22.25
N THR A 174 -8.75 17.94 -23.23
CA THR A 174 -10.10 18.45 -22.99
C THR A 174 -11.15 17.32 -22.81
N GLU A 175 -10.88 16.13 -23.35
CA GLU A 175 -11.78 14.97 -23.15
C GLU A 175 -11.37 14.09 -21.97
N LEU A 176 -10.10 14.07 -21.60
CA LEU A 176 -9.61 13.32 -20.44
C LEU A 176 -10.01 14.01 -19.11
N GLU A 177 -10.03 15.34 -19.07
CA GLU A 177 -10.55 16.06 -17.91
C GLU A 177 -12.04 15.82 -17.67
N ARG A 178 -12.86 15.70 -18.74
CA ARG A 178 -14.28 15.32 -18.59
C ARG A 178 -14.51 13.87 -18.20
N ARG A 179 -13.55 12.97 -18.48
CA ARG A 179 -13.62 11.56 -18.07
C ARG A 179 -13.08 11.32 -16.66
N SER A 180 -12.21 12.20 -16.16
CA SER A 180 -11.67 12.06 -14.79
C SER A 180 -12.71 12.39 -13.70
N GLU A 181 -13.74 13.15 -14.03
CA GLU A 181 -14.85 13.43 -13.09
C GLU A 181 -15.81 12.25 -12.88
N SER A 182 -15.77 11.22 -13.73
CA SER A 182 -16.66 10.04 -13.64
C SER A 182 -15.96 8.76 -13.21
N ILE A 183 -14.64 8.76 -12.99
CA ILE A 183 -13.96 7.64 -12.37
C ILE A 183 -14.09 7.81 -10.87
N THR A 184 -15.16 7.27 -10.30
CA THR A 184 -15.17 6.91 -8.88
C THR A 184 -14.07 5.90 -8.68
N VAL A 185 -12.88 6.37 -8.32
CA VAL A 185 -11.81 5.53 -7.83
C VAL A 185 -12.40 4.79 -6.64
N SER A 186 -12.56 3.47 -6.79
CA SER A 186 -12.93 2.62 -5.65
C SER A 186 -11.99 2.96 -4.52
N PRO A 187 -12.47 3.42 -3.36
CA PRO A 187 -11.59 3.85 -2.29
C PRO A 187 -10.65 2.70 -1.98
N ASN A 188 -9.36 2.98 -1.96
CA ASN A 188 -8.33 2.05 -1.50
C ASN A 188 -8.81 1.50 -0.15
N PRO A 189 -8.90 0.16 0.07
CA PRO A 189 -9.39 -0.41 1.33
C PRO A 189 -8.66 0.11 2.56
N ILE A 190 -7.45 0.62 2.41
CA ILE A 190 -6.70 1.27 3.50
C ILE A 190 -7.11 2.73 3.72
N ALA A 191 -7.72 3.39 2.72
CA ALA A 191 -8.24 4.77 2.86
C ALA A 191 -9.56 4.85 3.64
N ILE A 192 -10.21 3.72 3.94
CA ILE A 192 -11.44 3.66 4.74
C ILE A 192 -11.18 4.03 6.22
N PHE A 193 -9.94 3.96 6.67
CA PHE A 193 -9.54 4.36 8.02
C PHE A 193 -9.07 5.82 8.12
N ARG A 194 -9.73 6.75 7.39
CA ARG A 194 -9.53 8.18 7.65
C ARG A 194 -10.05 8.55 9.03
N ILE A 195 -9.32 9.46 9.67
CA ILE A 195 -9.59 10.00 11.02
C ILE A 195 -11.00 10.58 11.16
N ASP A 196 -11.66 10.94 10.07
CA ASP A 196 -13.02 11.50 10.04
C ASP A 196 -14.11 10.49 10.47
N GLU A 197 -13.84 9.17 10.43
CA GLU A 197 -14.74 8.15 10.98
C GLU A 197 -14.55 7.90 12.48
N GLN A 198 -13.46 8.38 13.09
CA GLN A 198 -13.28 8.28 14.54
C GLN A 198 -14.31 9.11 15.33
N GLU A 199 -14.77 10.25 14.79
CA GLU A 199 -15.83 11.04 15.44
C GLU A 199 -17.16 10.29 15.50
N ASN A 200 -17.49 9.52 14.45
CA ASN A 200 -18.70 8.69 14.42
C ASN A 200 -18.62 7.45 15.32
N TYR A 201 -17.42 6.89 15.50
CA TYR A 201 -17.22 5.74 16.39
C TYR A 201 -17.34 6.15 17.87
N GLU A 202 -16.80 7.31 18.23
CA GLU A 202 -16.93 7.82 19.60
C GLU A 202 -18.39 8.16 19.94
N GLN A 203 -19.14 8.77 19.04
CA GLN A 203 -20.55 9.06 19.25
C GLN A 203 -21.41 7.79 19.39
N ASN A 204 -21.11 6.75 18.62
CA ASN A 204 -21.80 5.47 18.73
C ASN A 204 -21.42 4.69 19.98
N LEU A 205 -20.17 4.78 20.45
CA LEU A 205 -19.70 4.11 21.67
C LEU A 205 -20.29 4.79 22.90
N PHE A 206 -20.33 6.12 22.95
CA PHE A 206 -20.95 6.87 24.04
C PHE A 206 -22.48 6.66 24.07
N GLY A 207 -23.14 6.54 22.93
CA GLY A 207 -24.54 6.20 22.82
C GLY A 207 -24.86 4.79 23.36
N ALA A 208 -24.01 3.82 23.07
CA ALA A 208 -24.16 2.44 23.56
C ALA A 208 -23.91 2.32 25.07
N ILE A 209 -22.96 3.05 25.62
CA ILE A 209 -22.65 3.05 27.07
C ILE A 209 -23.75 3.77 27.85
N SER A 210 -24.30 4.89 27.34
CA SER A 210 -25.42 5.59 27.97
C SER A 210 -26.68 4.72 28.03
N ALA A 211 -26.95 3.95 26.97
CA ALA A 211 -28.11 3.07 26.90
C ALA A 211 -28.03 1.83 27.83
N THR A 212 -26.83 1.46 28.26
CA THR A 212 -26.62 0.37 29.24
C THR A 212 -26.69 0.83 30.68
N LEU A 213 -26.37 2.08 30.98
CA LEU A 213 -26.43 2.67 32.32
C LEU A 213 -27.87 3.00 32.76
N ASP A 214 -28.80 3.26 31.84
CA ASP A 214 -30.22 3.53 32.14
C ASP A 214 -31.06 2.26 32.42
N LYS A 215 -30.45 1.07 32.40
CA LYS A 215 -31.14 -0.22 32.61
C LYS A 215 -30.87 -0.86 33.99
N GLU A 216 -30.41 -0.12 34.97
CA GLU A 216 -30.41 -0.67 36.33
C GLU A 216 -31.84 -0.69 36.91
N PRO A 217 -32.33 -1.85 37.40
CA PRO A 217 -33.66 -1.95 37.98
C PRO A 217 -33.67 -1.25 39.35
N LYS A 218 -34.59 -0.28 39.48
CA LYS A 218 -34.95 0.29 40.79
C LYS A 218 -35.57 -0.82 41.62
N SER A 219 -34.85 -1.27 42.61
CA SER A 219 -35.37 -2.06 43.77
C SER A 219 -35.77 -1.12 44.88
#